data_ba337b6d24e9139bbaa3a5854740cf8a
#
_entry.id   ba337b6d24e9139bbaa3a5854740cf8a
#
_cell.length_a   1.000
_cell.length_b   1.000
_cell.length_c   1.000
_cell.angle_alpha   90.00
_cell.angle_beta   90.00
_cell.angle_gamma   90.00
#
_symmetry.space_group_name_H-M   'P 1'
#
loop_
_entity.id
_entity.type
_entity.pdbx_description
1 polymer ?
#
loop_
_entity_poly.entity_id
_entity_poly.type
_entity_poly.pdbx_seq_one_letter_code
_entity_poly.pdbx_strand_id
1 'polypeptide(L)'
;MSSFFQKIVKLFSYDIGIDLGTANTLVNVKDQGIVLREPSVVAVKGDKVLAVGDEAKRMLGRTPGSVTAIRPLKDGVIADFYITEEMLRYFIKKATARYYLIKPGVLIAIPSGITEVERRAVKESAEAAGARRVHLIEEPMAAAIGVGLPVQEAAGNMIVDIGGGTTEVALISLSGIVYSRSVRCAGDELDDAIISYMRRTYNLMVGERTAEDIKIRIGSAYPLPQELSIEVKGRDLVAGLPKTVTVSYTHLRAHETRSNL
;
A
#
# COMPACT_ATOMS: atom_id res chain seq x y z
N MET A 1 -10.59 -37.38 -9.44
CA MET A 1 -11.13 -36.92 -8.14
C MET A 1 -12.53 -36.39 -8.39
N SER A 2 -13.55 -36.92 -7.69
CA SER A 2 -14.97 -36.74 -8.02
C SER A 2 -15.40 -35.27 -7.87
N SER A 3 -16.27 -34.82 -8.80
CA SER A 3 -16.95 -33.50 -8.81
C SER A 3 -17.59 -33.13 -7.46
N PHE A 4 -17.98 -34.10 -6.68
CA PHE A 4 -18.55 -33.94 -5.35
C PHE A 4 -17.53 -33.47 -4.31
N PHE A 5 -16.31 -33.98 -4.36
CA PHE A 5 -15.22 -33.54 -3.46
C PHE A 5 -14.79 -32.10 -3.77
N GLN A 6 -14.79 -31.71 -5.05
CA GLN A 6 -14.52 -30.32 -5.46
C GLN A 6 -15.63 -29.36 -5.01
N LYS A 7 -16.89 -29.78 -4.97
CA LYS A 7 -18.01 -28.97 -4.46
C LYS A 7 -17.91 -28.80 -2.93
N ILE A 8 -17.55 -29.85 -2.19
CA ILE A 8 -17.34 -29.78 -0.75
C ILE A 8 -16.15 -28.86 -0.43
N VAL A 9 -15.03 -29.01 -1.13
CA VAL A 9 -13.86 -28.14 -0.97
C VAL A 9 -14.18 -26.68 -1.30
N LYS A 10 -15.02 -26.42 -2.32
CA LYS A 10 -15.51 -25.05 -2.62
C LYS A 10 -16.40 -24.46 -1.51
N LEU A 11 -17.17 -25.28 -0.81
CA LEU A 11 -18.05 -24.85 0.28
C LEU A 11 -17.25 -24.41 1.51
N PHE A 12 -16.03 -24.93 1.69
CA PHE A 12 -15.15 -24.68 2.83
C PHE A 12 -13.84 -23.94 2.43
N SER A 13 -13.66 -23.58 1.16
CA SER A 13 -12.49 -22.89 0.66
C SER A 13 -12.85 -21.44 0.40
N TYR A 14 -12.23 -20.55 1.17
CA TYR A 14 -12.33 -19.12 0.95
C TYR A 14 -11.22 -18.71 0.00
N ASP A 15 -11.62 -18.04 -1.10
CA ASP A 15 -10.66 -17.35 -1.96
C ASP A 15 -10.49 -15.93 -1.42
N ILE A 16 -9.26 -15.51 -1.26
CA ILE A 16 -8.88 -14.17 -0.79
C ILE A 16 -8.19 -13.41 -1.90
N GLY A 17 -8.55 -12.14 -2.06
CA GLY A 17 -7.79 -11.17 -2.83
C GLY A 17 -6.91 -10.34 -1.91
N ILE A 18 -5.65 -10.18 -2.24
CA ILE A 18 -4.69 -9.34 -1.52
C ILE A 18 -4.19 -8.28 -2.48
N ASP A 19 -4.41 -7.02 -2.13
CA ASP A 19 -3.70 -5.89 -2.70
C ASP A 19 -2.49 -5.61 -1.80
N LEU A 20 -1.30 -5.94 -2.30
CA LEU A 20 -0.05 -5.90 -1.54
C LEU A 20 0.68 -4.59 -1.82
N GLY A 21 0.09 -3.46 -1.41
CA GLY A 21 0.65 -2.14 -1.66
C GLY A 21 1.84 -1.78 -0.76
N THR A 22 2.68 -0.86 -1.23
CA THR A 22 3.84 -0.32 -0.50
C THR A 22 3.45 0.32 0.84
N ALA A 23 2.38 1.11 0.86
CA ALA A 23 1.92 1.81 2.07
C ALA A 23 0.92 1.00 2.89
N ASN A 24 -0.04 0.36 2.23
CA ASN A 24 -1.13 -0.38 2.87
C ASN A 24 -1.39 -1.68 2.12
N THR A 25 -1.74 -2.72 2.88
CA THR A 25 -2.24 -3.99 2.37
C THR A 25 -3.75 -4.09 2.61
N LEU A 26 -4.49 -4.43 1.58
CA LEU A 26 -5.93 -4.72 1.65
C LEU A 26 -6.17 -6.21 1.46
N VAL A 27 -7.05 -6.79 2.26
CA VAL A 27 -7.46 -8.18 2.09
C VAL A 27 -8.96 -8.25 1.92
N ASN A 28 -9.36 -8.77 0.79
CA ASN A 28 -10.75 -9.05 0.45
C ASN A 28 -11.01 -10.55 0.60
N VAL A 29 -12.08 -10.93 1.26
CA VAL A 29 -12.56 -12.32 1.31
C VAL A 29 -13.79 -12.43 0.44
N LYS A 30 -13.82 -13.42 -0.42
CA LYS A 30 -14.96 -13.66 -1.30
C LYS A 30 -16.27 -13.66 -0.52
N ASP A 31 -17.26 -12.97 -1.05
CA ASP A 31 -18.61 -12.80 -0.48
C ASP A 31 -18.67 -12.04 0.86
N GLN A 32 -17.53 -11.55 1.40
CA GLN A 32 -17.48 -10.74 2.62
C GLN A 32 -16.97 -9.31 2.38
N GLY A 33 -16.35 -9.06 1.23
CA GLY A 33 -15.73 -7.77 0.93
C GLY A 33 -14.37 -7.59 1.60
N ILE A 34 -13.96 -6.32 1.77
CA ILE A 34 -12.68 -5.99 2.41
C ILE A 34 -12.78 -6.25 3.91
N VAL A 35 -12.06 -7.27 4.39
CA VAL A 35 -12.04 -7.68 5.80
C VAL A 35 -10.85 -7.11 6.57
N LEU A 36 -9.78 -6.74 5.87
CA LEU A 36 -8.59 -6.12 6.46
C LEU A 36 -8.12 -4.95 5.60
N ARG A 37 -7.72 -3.89 6.29
CA ARG A 37 -7.03 -2.73 5.73
C ARG A 37 -5.98 -2.30 6.73
N GLU A 38 -4.73 -2.64 6.48
CA GLU A 38 -3.65 -2.38 7.41
C GLU A 38 -2.39 -1.88 6.70
N PRO A 39 -1.57 -1.06 7.39
CA PRO A 39 -0.29 -0.61 6.86
C PRO A 39 0.63 -1.78 6.54
N SER A 40 1.38 -1.71 5.44
CA SER A 40 2.43 -2.66 5.07
C SER A 40 3.70 -2.40 5.88
N VAL A 41 3.59 -2.54 7.21
CA VAL A 41 4.68 -2.26 8.18
C VAL A 41 4.84 -3.45 9.12
N VAL A 42 6.08 -3.79 9.41
CA VAL A 42 6.44 -4.86 10.35
C VAL A 42 7.46 -4.33 11.36
N ALA A 43 7.19 -4.52 12.64
CA ALA A 43 8.13 -4.20 13.71
C ALA A 43 8.95 -5.43 14.07
N VAL A 44 10.27 -5.29 14.05
CA VAL A 44 11.22 -6.39 14.31
C VAL A 44 12.18 -6.04 15.44
N LYS A 45 12.63 -7.06 16.16
CA LYS A 45 13.75 -6.98 17.10
C LYS A 45 14.78 -8.06 16.74
N GLY A 46 15.89 -7.65 16.13
CA GLY A 46 16.75 -8.60 15.44
C GLY A 46 15.94 -9.32 14.34
N ASP A 47 16.01 -10.64 14.28
CA ASP A 47 15.28 -11.45 13.29
C ASP A 47 13.85 -11.81 13.73
N LYS A 48 13.38 -11.30 14.89
CA LYS A 48 12.05 -11.64 15.40
C LYS A 48 11.02 -10.58 15.06
N VAL A 49 9.96 -10.98 14.38
CA VAL A 49 8.76 -10.15 14.17
C VAL A 49 8.00 -9.99 15.48
N LEU A 50 7.75 -8.75 15.88
CA LEU A 50 7.02 -8.38 17.09
C LEU A 50 5.58 -7.97 16.80
N ALA A 51 5.36 -7.21 15.73
CA ALA A 51 4.05 -6.71 15.35
C ALA A 51 3.97 -6.50 13.83
N VAL A 52 2.75 -6.49 13.29
CA VAL A 52 2.46 -6.26 11.89
C VAL A 52 1.30 -5.27 11.77
N GLY A 53 1.26 -4.50 10.70
CA GLY A 53 0.15 -3.63 10.36
C GLY A 53 0.02 -2.43 11.30
N ASP A 54 -1.20 -2.17 11.75
CA ASP A 54 -1.51 -1.04 12.62
C ASP A 54 -0.71 -1.02 13.94
N GLU A 55 -0.45 -2.19 14.50
CA GLU A 55 0.34 -2.31 15.71
C GLU A 55 1.79 -1.89 15.47
N ALA A 56 2.38 -2.35 14.36
CA ALA A 56 3.73 -1.96 13.95
C ALA A 56 3.79 -0.45 13.60
N LYS A 57 2.78 0.09 12.89
CA LYS A 57 2.72 1.53 12.57
C LYS A 57 2.68 2.40 13.83
N ARG A 58 2.00 1.97 14.89
CA ARG A 58 1.99 2.69 16.18
C ARG A 58 3.35 2.73 16.88
N MET A 59 4.22 1.79 16.57
CA MET A 59 5.57 1.71 17.12
C MET A 59 6.56 2.64 16.39
N LEU A 60 6.27 3.08 15.16
CA LEU A 60 7.14 3.99 14.39
C LEU A 60 7.46 5.26 15.19
N GLY A 61 8.75 5.56 15.32
CA GLY A 61 9.24 6.76 16.01
C GLY A 61 9.06 6.75 17.54
N ARG A 62 8.60 5.64 18.14
CA ARG A 62 8.33 5.52 19.59
C ARG A 62 9.03 4.31 20.23
N THR A 63 9.79 3.55 19.47
CA THR A 63 10.44 2.34 19.96
C THR A 63 11.79 2.63 20.60
N PRO A 64 12.19 1.88 21.65
CA PRO A 64 13.57 1.81 22.10
C PRO A 64 14.46 1.39 20.91
N GLY A 65 15.72 1.83 20.89
CA GLY A 65 16.65 1.60 19.77
C GLY A 65 16.92 0.14 19.38
N SER A 66 16.32 -0.81 20.09
CA SER A 66 16.38 -2.25 19.77
C SER A 66 15.25 -2.76 18.88
N VAL A 67 14.23 -1.94 18.57
CA VAL A 67 13.10 -2.32 17.73
C VAL A 67 13.07 -1.42 16.51
N THR A 68 13.06 -2.03 15.32
CA THR A 68 13.00 -1.34 14.04
C THR A 68 11.66 -1.63 13.37
N ALA A 69 11.01 -0.60 12.85
CA ALA A 69 9.84 -0.80 11.99
C ALA A 69 10.28 -0.73 10.53
N ILE A 70 9.95 -1.75 9.78
CA ILE A 70 10.39 -1.99 8.40
C ILE A 70 9.15 -1.99 7.49
N ARG A 71 9.27 -1.34 6.33
CA ARG A 71 8.36 -1.55 5.20
C ARG A 71 8.97 -2.61 4.29
N PRO A 72 8.41 -3.83 4.25
CA PRO A 72 8.99 -4.93 3.47
C PRO A 72 8.81 -4.76 1.96
N LEU A 73 7.96 -3.81 1.57
CA LEU A 73 7.72 -3.41 0.19
C LEU A 73 8.22 -1.99 -0.01
N LYS A 74 8.93 -1.76 -1.09
CA LYS A 74 9.40 -0.45 -1.51
C LYS A 74 9.24 -0.29 -3.01
N ASP A 75 8.67 0.82 -3.44
CA ASP A 75 8.50 1.15 -4.87
C ASP A 75 7.79 0.02 -5.66
N GLY A 76 6.80 -0.63 -5.02
CA GLY A 76 6.03 -1.71 -5.62
C GLY A 76 6.74 -3.09 -5.65
N VAL A 77 7.94 -3.22 -5.09
CA VAL A 77 8.70 -4.48 -5.08
C VAL A 77 9.01 -4.96 -3.67
N ILE A 78 9.25 -6.27 -3.54
CA ILE A 78 9.67 -6.88 -2.28
C ILE A 78 11.13 -6.48 -2.00
N ALA A 79 11.35 -5.72 -0.93
CA ALA A 79 12.66 -5.35 -0.43
C ALA A 79 13.23 -6.40 0.53
N ASP A 80 12.35 -7.10 1.27
CA ASP A 80 12.72 -8.14 2.21
C ASP A 80 11.73 -9.32 2.13
N PHE A 81 12.21 -10.47 1.66
CA PHE A 81 11.38 -11.66 1.45
C PHE A 81 10.85 -12.26 2.74
N TYR A 82 11.72 -12.41 3.73
CA TYR A 82 11.35 -13.03 5.00
C TYR A 82 10.29 -12.20 5.73
N ILE A 83 10.49 -10.89 5.78
CA ILE A 83 9.54 -9.98 6.42
C ILE A 83 8.22 -9.93 5.65
N THR A 84 8.26 -9.98 4.31
CA THR A 84 7.05 -10.05 3.46
C THR A 84 6.27 -11.36 3.70
N GLU A 85 6.97 -12.49 3.80
CA GLU A 85 6.34 -13.79 4.10
C GLU A 85 5.62 -13.75 5.46
N GLU A 86 6.28 -13.25 6.50
CA GLU A 86 5.70 -13.12 7.84
C GLU A 86 4.50 -12.15 7.85
N MET A 87 4.58 -11.06 7.11
CA MET A 87 3.47 -10.11 6.94
C MET A 87 2.28 -10.77 6.22
N LEU A 88 2.51 -11.46 5.11
CA LEU A 88 1.47 -12.21 4.40
C LEU A 88 0.86 -13.30 5.27
N ARG A 89 1.67 -14.03 6.01
CA ARG A 89 1.22 -15.06 6.96
C ARG A 89 0.28 -14.47 8.01
N TYR A 90 0.63 -13.32 8.57
CA TYR A 90 -0.22 -12.62 9.51
C TYR A 90 -1.55 -12.22 8.88
N PHE A 91 -1.55 -11.60 7.69
CA PHE A 91 -2.78 -11.15 7.02
C PHE A 91 -3.67 -12.33 6.59
N ILE A 92 -3.09 -13.37 5.99
CA ILE A 92 -3.83 -14.59 5.63
C ILE A 92 -4.46 -15.21 6.86
N LYS A 93 -3.70 -15.40 7.95
CA LYS A 93 -4.20 -15.97 9.21
C LYS A 93 -5.32 -15.11 9.80
N LYS A 94 -5.17 -13.79 9.80
CA LYS A 94 -6.15 -12.86 10.36
C LYS A 94 -7.44 -12.83 9.54
N ALA A 95 -7.34 -12.86 8.21
CA ALA A 95 -8.48 -12.90 7.30
C ALA A 95 -9.24 -14.24 7.38
N THR A 96 -8.53 -15.35 7.67
CA THR A 96 -9.09 -16.70 7.71
C THR A 96 -9.38 -17.22 9.12
N ALA A 97 -9.28 -16.38 10.15
CA ALA A 97 -9.35 -16.78 11.57
C ALA A 97 -10.59 -17.59 11.97
N ARG A 98 -11.66 -17.57 11.18
CA ARG A 98 -12.87 -18.39 11.37
C ARG A 98 -12.82 -19.77 10.71
N TYR A 99 -11.78 -20.09 9.88
CA TYR A 99 -11.85 -21.22 8.94
C TYR A 99 -10.54 -22.01 8.89
N TYR A 100 -10.15 -22.60 10.01
CA TYR A 100 -8.85 -23.25 10.24
C TYR A 100 -8.58 -24.53 9.42
N LEU A 101 -9.56 -25.08 8.71
CA LEU A 101 -9.43 -26.44 8.16
C LEU A 101 -8.93 -26.51 6.71
N ILE A 102 -9.06 -25.44 5.92
CA ILE A 102 -8.68 -25.46 4.50
C ILE A 102 -7.89 -24.19 4.15
N LYS A 103 -6.68 -24.40 3.63
CA LYS A 103 -5.84 -23.32 3.13
C LYS A 103 -6.54 -22.56 1.99
N PRO A 104 -6.56 -21.22 2.00
CA PRO A 104 -7.24 -20.42 0.98
C PRO A 104 -6.56 -20.49 -0.38
N GLY A 105 -7.31 -20.27 -1.46
CA GLY A 105 -6.79 -19.77 -2.72
C GLY A 105 -6.53 -18.26 -2.57
N VAL A 106 -5.41 -17.77 -3.09
CA VAL A 106 -5.02 -16.36 -2.95
C VAL A 106 -4.80 -15.76 -4.33
N LEU A 107 -5.44 -14.63 -4.59
CA LEU A 107 -5.16 -13.74 -5.73
C LEU A 107 -4.42 -12.53 -5.20
N ILE A 108 -3.23 -12.24 -5.73
CA ILE A 108 -2.42 -11.09 -5.30
C ILE A 108 -2.30 -10.12 -6.46
N ALA A 109 -2.62 -8.85 -6.20
CA ALA A 109 -2.33 -7.77 -7.12
C ALA A 109 -0.82 -7.45 -7.06
N ILE A 110 -0.23 -7.25 -8.23
CA ILE A 110 1.19 -6.93 -8.42
C ILE A 110 1.32 -5.76 -9.40
N PRO A 111 2.33 -4.90 -9.23
CA PRO A 111 2.57 -3.80 -10.16
C PRO A 111 2.83 -4.31 -11.59
N SER A 112 2.40 -3.51 -12.57
CA SER A 112 2.75 -3.75 -13.96
C SER A 112 4.26 -3.56 -14.16
N GLY A 113 4.90 -4.50 -14.83
CA GLY A 113 6.31 -4.38 -15.18
C GLY A 113 7.29 -4.86 -14.12
N ILE A 114 6.84 -5.59 -13.09
CA ILE A 114 7.75 -6.34 -12.22
C ILE A 114 8.45 -7.45 -13.01
N THR A 115 9.67 -7.76 -12.61
CA THR A 115 10.46 -8.84 -13.20
C THR A 115 9.88 -10.22 -12.88
N GLU A 116 10.24 -11.23 -13.69
CA GLU A 116 9.83 -12.61 -13.40
C GLU A 116 10.39 -13.14 -12.06
N VAL A 117 11.55 -12.62 -11.63
CA VAL A 117 12.13 -12.97 -10.33
C VAL A 117 11.27 -12.43 -9.19
N GLU A 118 10.83 -11.18 -9.29
CA GLU A 118 9.94 -10.54 -8.31
C GLU A 118 8.56 -11.21 -8.30
N ARG A 119 8.01 -11.51 -9.48
CA ARG A 119 6.74 -12.25 -9.64
C ARG A 119 6.80 -13.61 -8.94
N ARG A 120 7.87 -14.34 -9.15
CA ARG A 120 8.12 -15.63 -8.51
C ARG A 120 8.25 -15.48 -6.99
N ALA A 121 8.94 -14.46 -6.55
CA ALA A 121 9.14 -14.15 -5.14
C ALA A 121 7.82 -13.90 -4.39
N VAL A 122 6.93 -13.07 -4.94
CA VAL A 122 5.58 -12.85 -4.37
C VAL A 122 4.82 -14.17 -4.26
N LYS A 123 4.86 -14.99 -5.30
CA LYS A 123 4.18 -16.29 -5.31
C LYS A 123 4.72 -17.23 -4.25
N GLU A 124 6.05 -17.40 -4.18
CA GLU A 124 6.71 -18.27 -3.20
C GLU A 124 6.46 -17.78 -1.75
N SER A 125 6.53 -16.47 -1.49
CA SER A 125 6.20 -15.90 -0.17
C SER A 125 4.75 -16.19 0.25
N ALA A 126 3.80 -16.08 -0.66
CA ALA A 126 2.40 -16.37 -0.35
C ALA A 126 2.14 -17.87 -0.13
N GLU A 127 2.79 -18.76 -0.90
CA GLU A 127 2.72 -20.19 -0.70
C GLU A 127 3.32 -20.61 0.65
N ALA A 128 4.48 -20.05 1.01
CA ALA A 128 5.14 -20.26 2.31
C ALA A 128 4.30 -19.68 3.47
N ALA A 129 3.62 -18.56 3.25
CA ALA A 129 2.68 -17.98 4.20
C ALA A 129 1.41 -18.82 4.45
N GLY A 130 1.17 -19.85 3.64
CA GLY A 130 0.10 -20.81 3.82
C GLY A 130 -1.01 -20.80 2.78
N ALA A 131 -0.85 -20.09 1.67
CA ALA A 131 -1.76 -20.19 0.53
C ALA A 131 -1.73 -21.60 -0.10
N ARG A 132 -2.91 -22.10 -0.52
CA ARG A 132 -3.02 -23.38 -1.24
C ARG A 132 -2.69 -23.24 -2.72
N ARG A 133 -3.13 -22.15 -3.31
CA ARG A 133 -2.93 -21.75 -4.70
C ARG A 133 -2.74 -20.25 -4.73
N VAL A 134 -1.78 -19.77 -5.50
CA VAL A 134 -1.52 -18.35 -5.70
C VAL A 134 -1.69 -18.02 -7.17
N HIS A 135 -2.54 -17.01 -7.43
CA HIS A 135 -2.69 -16.36 -8.72
C HIS A 135 -2.24 -14.92 -8.59
N LEU A 136 -1.62 -14.40 -9.63
CA LEU A 136 -1.19 -13.02 -9.69
C LEU A 136 -2.03 -12.28 -10.75
N ILE A 137 -2.37 -11.04 -10.46
CA ILE A 137 -3.05 -10.13 -11.37
C ILE A 137 -2.33 -8.78 -11.33
N GLU A 138 -2.22 -8.09 -12.44
CA GLU A 138 -1.64 -6.76 -12.47
C GLU A 138 -2.58 -5.74 -11.80
N GLU A 139 -2.02 -4.85 -10.96
CA GLU A 139 -2.78 -3.86 -10.18
C GLU A 139 -3.75 -3.03 -11.04
N PRO A 140 -3.35 -2.48 -12.20
CA PRO A 140 -4.28 -1.73 -13.03
C PRO A 140 -5.45 -2.56 -13.57
N MET A 141 -5.22 -3.84 -13.87
CA MET A 141 -6.29 -4.74 -14.30
C MET A 141 -7.24 -5.04 -13.14
N ALA A 142 -6.71 -5.29 -11.95
CA ALA A 142 -7.51 -5.50 -10.76
C ALA A 142 -8.36 -4.27 -10.42
N ALA A 143 -7.76 -3.07 -10.49
CA ALA A 143 -8.43 -1.80 -10.28
C ALA A 143 -9.55 -1.56 -11.31
N ALA A 144 -9.29 -1.80 -12.60
CA ALA A 144 -10.27 -1.65 -13.67
C ALA A 144 -11.49 -2.57 -13.48
N ILE A 145 -11.25 -3.83 -13.09
CA ILE A 145 -12.31 -4.79 -12.75
C ILE A 145 -13.08 -4.30 -11.51
N GLY A 146 -12.36 -3.83 -10.49
CA GLY A 146 -12.95 -3.39 -9.23
C GLY A 146 -13.88 -2.18 -9.37
N VAL A 147 -13.58 -1.24 -10.27
CA VAL A 147 -14.45 -0.09 -10.57
C VAL A 147 -15.51 -0.39 -11.67
N GLY A 148 -15.55 -1.62 -12.17
CA GLY A 148 -16.56 -2.07 -13.13
C GLY A 148 -16.34 -1.58 -14.56
N LEU A 149 -15.09 -1.29 -14.98
CA LEU A 149 -14.82 -0.96 -16.37
C LEU A 149 -15.09 -2.17 -17.28
N PRO A 150 -15.62 -1.97 -18.49
CA PRO A 150 -15.92 -3.05 -19.44
C PRO A 150 -14.63 -3.56 -20.11
N VAL A 151 -13.72 -4.14 -19.32
CA VAL A 151 -12.38 -4.57 -19.77
C VAL A 151 -12.39 -5.63 -20.85
N GLN A 152 -13.52 -6.35 -21.03
CA GLN A 152 -13.68 -7.42 -22.04
C GLN A 152 -14.05 -6.88 -23.43
N GLU A 153 -14.51 -5.64 -23.49
CA GLU A 153 -14.97 -5.05 -24.75
C GLU A 153 -13.78 -4.57 -25.60
N ALA A 154 -14.04 -4.45 -26.92
CA ALA A 154 -13.09 -3.88 -27.88
C ALA A 154 -13.07 -2.34 -27.80
N ALA A 155 -12.97 -1.81 -26.58
CA ALA A 155 -12.88 -0.38 -26.28
C ALA A 155 -11.66 -0.12 -25.40
N GLY A 156 -11.00 1.02 -25.61
CA GLY A 156 -9.87 1.43 -24.76
C GLY A 156 -10.36 1.98 -23.42
N ASN A 157 -10.01 1.31 -22.35
CA ASN A 157 -10.27 1.76 -20.97
C ASN A 157 -8.94 2.17 -20.35
N MET A 158 -8.84 3.40 -19.85
CA MET A 158 -7.64 3.88 -19.17
C MET A 158 -7.86 3.92 -17.67
N ILE A 159 -6.91 3.39 -16.93
CA ILE A 159 -6.84 3.45 -15.48
C ILE A 159 -5.58 4.19 -15.04
N VAL A 160 -5.69 5.02 -14.02
CA VAL A 160 -4.57 5.63 -13.32
C VAL A 160 -4.67 5.23 -11.87
N ASP A 161 -3.70 4.50 -11.39
CA ASP A 161 -3.60 4.03 -10.02
C ASP A 161 -2.44 4.75 -9.32
N ILE A 162 -2.74 5.46 -8.23
CA ILE A 162 -1.76 6.23 -7.46
C ILE A 162 -1.65 5.61 -6.08
N GLY A 163 -0.59 4.83 -5.88
CA GLY A 163 -0.31 4.13 -4.64
C GLY A 163 0.52 4.95 -3.63
N GLY A 164 1.19 4.25 -2.73
CA GLY A 164 2.18 4.83 -1.83
C GLY A 164 3.53 5.05 -2.50
N GLY A 165 4.07 4.02 -3.16
CA GLY A 165 5.39 4.05 -3.78
C GLY A 165 5.39 4.18 -5.30
N THR A 166 4.27 3.86 -5.98
CA THR A 166 4.17 3.86 -7.45
C THR A 166 2.89 4.52 -7.93
N THR A 167 2.98 5.15 -9.10
CA THR A 167 1.82 5.56 -9.91
C THR A 167 1.84 4.76 -11.21
N GLU A 168 0.74 4.07 -11.48
CA GLU A 168 0.57 3.23 -12.67
C GLU A 168 -0.50 3.79 -13.60
N VAL A 169 -0.18 3.82 -14.89
CA VAL A 169 -1.15 4.15 -15.95
C VAL A 169 -1.22 2.97 -16.89
N ALA A 170 -2.44 2.48 -17.14
CA ALA A 170 -2.63 1.38 -18.07
C ALA A 170 -3.81 1.64 -19.02
N LEU A 171 -3.66 1.20 -20.26
CA LEU A 171 -4.70 1.12 -21.28
C LEU A 171 -5.10 -0.35 -21.43
N ILE A 172 -6.37 -0.64 -21.21
CA ILE A 172 -6.92 -1.99 -21.18
C ILE A 172 -7.97 -2.13 -22.28
N SER A 173 -7.91 -3.24 -23.03
CA SER A 173 -8.91 -3.61 -24.04
C SER A 173 -8.91 -5.12 -24.25
N LEU A 174 -10.07 -5.72 -24.55
CA LEU A 174 -10.22 -7.16 -24.83
C LEU A 174 -9.57 -8.05 -23.75
N SER A 175 -9.79 -7.70 -22.49
CA SER A 175 -9.23 -8.40 -21.29
C SER A 175 -7.69 -8.41 -21.19
N GLY A 176 -7.01 -7.56 -21.96
CA GLY A 176 -5.54 -7.43 -21.95
C GLY A 176 -5.09 -6.01 -21.66
N ILE A 177 -3.92 -5.86 -21.06
CA ILE A 177 -3.22 -4.59 -20.95
C ILE A 177 -2.49 -4.34 -22.27
N VAL A 178 -2.95 -3.32 -23.01
CA VAL A 178 -2.40 -2.93 -24.32
C VAL A 178 -1.12 -2.10 -24.12
N TYR A 179 -1.14 -1.25 -23.10
CA TYR A 179 -0.02 -0.41 -22.74
C TYR A 179 -0.06 -0.15 -21.24
N SER A 180 1.10 -0.18 -20.60
CA SER A 180 1.22 0.24 -19.20
C SER A 180 2.53 0.98 -18.97
N ARG A 181 2.50 1.87 -17.99
CA ARG A 181 3.68 2.56 -17.49
C ARG A 181 3.56 2.73 -15.99
N SER A 182 4.60 2.33 -15.27
CA SER A 182 4.76 2.56 -13.84
C SER A 182 5.86 3.60 -13.61
N VAL A 183 5.62 4.53 -12.70
CA VAL A 183 6.60 5.51 -12.24
C VAL A 183 6.68 5.46 -10.72
N ARG A 184 7.89 5.60 -10.20
CA ARG A 184 8.18 5.65 -8.76
C ARG A 184 8.02 7.08 -8.26
N CYS A 185 6.81 7.61 -8.38
CA CYS A 185 6.43 8.93 -7.90
C CYS A 185 4.98 8.82 -7.43
N ALA A 186 4.77 8.81 -6.12
CA ALA A 186 3.46 8.57 -5.53
C ALA A 186 3.35 9.17 -4.12
N GLY A 187 2.53 8.59 -3.26
CA GLY A 187 2.21 9.14 -1.94
C GLY A 187 3.40 9.40 -1.04
N ASP A 188 4.42 8.55 -1.09
CA ASP A 188 5.60 8.65 -0.22
C ASP A 188 6.48 9.86 -0.62
N GLU A 189 6.67 10.12 -1.95
CA GLU A 189 7.35 11.32 -2.42
C GLU A 189 6.61 12.61 -2.07
N LEU A 190 5.28 12.57 -2.09
CA LEU A 190 4.49 13.73 -1.64
C LEU A 190 4.73 14.00 -0.14
N ASP A 191 4.83 12.96 0.69
CA ASP A 191 5.14 13.11 2.11
C ASP A 191 6.56 13.68 2.31
N ASP A 192 7.56 13.19 1.58
CA ASP A 192 8.93 13.70 1.61
C ASP A 192 9.01 15.16 1.13
N ALA A 193 8.23 15.54 0.12
CA ALA A 193 8.14 16.93 -0.33
C ALA A 193 7.56 17.83 0.77
N ILE A 194 6.54 17.37 1.50
CA ILE A 194 5.97 18.10 2.64
C ILE A 194 6.99 18.21 3.77
N ILE A 195 7.69 17.16 4.14
CA ILE A 195 8.76 17.19 5.16
C ILE A 195 9.83 18.23 4.78
N SER A 196 10.26 18.20 3.54
CA SER A 196 11.25 19.12 3.00
C SER A 196 10.76 20.57 2.99
N TYR A 197 9.49 20.79 2.69
CA TYR A 197 8.85 22.11 2.75
C TYR A 197 8.78 22.64 4.18
N MET A 198 8.30 21.82 5.13
CA MET A 198 8.22 22.20 6.54
C MET A 198 9.59 22.57 7.12
N ARG A 199 10.62 21.82 6.72
CA ARG A 199 12.00 22.08 7.12
C ARG A 199 12.52 23.42 6.57
N ARG A 200 12.31 23.67 5.27
CA ARG A 200 12.86 24.89 4.59
C ARG A 200 12.11 26.15 4.98
N THR A 201 10.78 26.09 5.03
CA THR A 201 9.94 27.29 5.20
C THR A 201 9.75 27.68 6.66
N TYR A 202 9.58 26.68 7.52
CA TYR A 202 9.24 26.92 8.93
C TYR A 202 10.36 26.56 9.91
N ASN A 203 11.50 26.03 9.42
CA ASN A 203 12.55 25.41 10.25
C ASN A 203 11.97 24.37 11.22
N LEU A 204 10.95 23.63 10.76
CA LEU A 204 10.21 22.67 11.57
C LEU A 204 10.52 21.24 11.11
N MET A 205 11.01 20.42 12.05
CA MET A 205 11.18 19.00 11.83
C MET A 205 9.87 18.27 12.13
N VAL A 206 9.33 17.61 11.12
CA VAL A 206 8.15 16.74 11.23
C VAL A 206 8.52 15.33 10.77
N GLY A 207 7.83 14.31 11.27
CA GLY A 207 8.00 12.92 10.82
C GLY A 207 7.04 12.56 9.69
N GLU A 208 7.29 11.43 9.02
CA GLU A 208 6.49 10.87 7.92
C GLU A 208 4.99 10.84 8.24
N ARG A 209 4.61 10.34 9.42
CA ARG A 209 3.21 10.28 9.84
C ARG A 209 2.54 11.66 9.88
N THR A 210 3.27 12.69 10.29
CA THR A 210 2.74 14.07 10.33
C THR A 210 2.59 14.61 8.91
N ALA A 211 3.53 14.32 8.02
CA ALA A 211 3.46 14.70 6.61
C ALA A 211 2.28 14.00 5.91
N GLU A 212 2.09 12.69 6.12
CA GLU A 212 0.94 11.94 5.64
C GLU A 212 -0.39 12.55 6.13
N ASP A 213 -0.48 12.93 7.41
CA ASP A 213 -1.68 13.57 7.96
C ASP A 213 -1.96 14.94 7.32
N ILE A 214 -0.92 15.75 7.09
CA ILE A 214 -1.02 17.03 6.37
C ILE A 214 -1.52 16.77 4.94
N LYS A 215 -0.90 15.84 4.20
CA LYS A 215 -1.29 15.48 2.84
C LYS A 215 -2.77 15.08 2.76
N ILE A 216 -3.21 14.18 3.62
CA ILE A 216 -4.58 13.66 3.62
C ILE A 216 -5.59 14.75 3.96
N ARG A 217 -5.28 15.64 4.91
CA ARG A 217 -6.24 16.61 5.43
C ARG A 217 -6.36 17.88 4.62
N ILE A 218 -5.26 18.35 4.04
CA ILE A 218 -5.24 19.63 3.31
C ILE A 218 -4.57 19.55 1.93
N GLY A 219 -3.98 18.42 1.53
CA GLY A 219 -3.40 18.25 0.19
C GLY A 219 -4.47 18.27 -0.90
N SER A 220 -4.23 19.02 -1.98
CA SER A 220 -5.09 19.03 -3.15
C SER A 220 -4.31 19.46 -4.39
N ALA A 221 -4.41 18.67 -5.46
CA ALA A 221 -3.87 19.01 -6.78
C ALA A 221 -4.76 20.02 -7.54
N TYR A 222 -6.03 20.16 -7.13
CA TYR A 222 -6.98 21.09 -7.75
C TYR A 222 -7.29 22.28 -6.84
N PRO A 223 -7.52 23.49 -7.38
CA PRO A 223 -7.91 24.64 -6.59
C PRO A 223 -9.17 24.36 -5.78
N LEU A 224 -9.07 24.48 -4.46
CA LEU A 224 -10.21 24.33 -3.59
C LEU A 224 -10.99 25.67 -3.48
N PRO A 225 -12.35 25.62 -3.36
CA PRO A 225 -13.16 26.80 -3.20
C PRO A 225 -12.97 27.46 -1.82
N GLN A 226 -12.48 26.71 -0.84
CA GLN A 226 -12.15 27.19 0.50
C GLN A 226 -10.72 26.84 0.84
N GLU A 227 -10.03 27.76 1.51
CA GLU A 227 -8.69 27.51 2.01
C GLU A 227 -8.78 26.58 3.24
N LEU A 228 -8.13 25.41 3.12
CA LEU A 228 -7.97 24.49 4.22
C LEU A 228 -6.67 24.80 4.95
N SER A 229 -6.69 24.73 6.27
CA SER A 229 -5.49 24.90 7.09
C SER A 229 -5.48 23.90 8.26
N ILE A 230 -4.27 23.60 8.73
CA ILE A 230 -4.04 22.67 9.84
C ILE A 230 -2.93 23.20 10.74
N GLU A 231 -3.08 23.03 12.04
CA GLU A 231 -1.99 23.26 13.00
C GLU A 231 -1.07 22.04 13.03
N VAL A 232 0.20 22.27 12.77
CA VAL A 232 1.24 21.25 12.74
C VAL A 232 2.21 21.47 13.87
N LYS A 233 2.44 20.42 14.67
CA LYS A 233 3.43 20.40 15.76
C LYS A 233 4.67 19.65 15.32
N GLY A 234 5.83 20.24 15.58
CA GLY A 234 7.11 19.63 15.29
C GLY A 234 8.21 20.18 16.21
N ARG A 235 9.46 19.80 15.93
CA ARG A 235 10.63 20.34 16.63
C ARG A 235 11.23 21.48 15.83
N ASP A 236 11.36 22.64 16.46
CA ASP A 236 12.09 23.77 15.89
C ASP A 236 13.56 23.41 15.71
N LEU A 237 14.09 23.53 14.52
CA LEU A 237 15.47 23.15 14.19
C LEU A 237 16.52 24.16 14.72
N VAL A 238 16.09 25.38 15.04
CA VAL A 238 16.96 26.45 15.57
C VAL A 238 16.99 26.37 17.10
N ALA A 239 15.79 26.38 17.73
CA ALA A 239 15.67 26.43 19.19
C ALA A 239 15.72 25.03 19.84
N GLY A 240 15.50 23.95 19.06
CA GLY A 240 15.43 22.59 19.58
C GLY A 240 14.17 22.26 20.38
N LEU A 241 13.24 23.20 20.50
CA LEU A 241 12.02 23.10 21.31
C LEU A 241 10.79 22.73 20.46
N PRO A 242 9.70 22.21 21.07
CA PRO A 242 8.44 22.04 20.36
C PRO A 242 7.90 23.38 19.83
N LYS A 243 7.44 23.37 18.58
CA LYS A 243 6.85 24.53 17.90
C LYS A 243 5.59 24.11 17.15
N THR A 244 4.60 24.99 17.13
CA THR A 244 3.36 24.81 16.33
C THR A 244 3.33 25.88 15.23
N VAL A 245 2.97 25.48 14.02
CA VAL A 245 2.77 26.38 12.88
C VAL A 245 1.46 26.05 12.19
N THR A 246 0.81 27.07 11.61
CA THR A 246 -0.38 26.85 10.76
C THR A 246 0.09 26.71 9.31
N VAL A 247 -0.34 25.64 8.66
CA VAL A 247 -0.05 25.34 7.25
C VAL A 247 -1.35 25.33 6.49
N SER A 248 -1.38 25.99 5.34
CA SER A 248 -2.54 25.98 4.44
C SER A 248 -2.26 25.20 3.16
N TYR A 249 -3.33 24.74 2.49
CA TYR A 249 -3.20 23.97 1.26
C TYR A 249 -2.54 24.76 0.13
N THR A 250 -2.73 26.09 0.09
CA THR A 250 -2.10 26.96 -0.93
C THR A 250 -0.58 26.95 -0.83
N HIS A 251 -0.05 26.79 0.37
CA HIS A 251 1.39 26.65 0.59
C HIS A 251 1.93 25.32 0.02
N LEU A 252 1.17 24.24 0.14
CA LEU A 252 1.56 22.92 -0.38
C LEU A 252 1.45 22.87 -1.90
N ARG A 253 0.36 23.40 -2.47
CA ARG A 253 0.14 23.44 -3.92
C ARG A 253 1.23 24.16 -4.69
N ALA A 254 1.76 25.26 -4.16
CA ALA A 254 2.86 26.01 -4.82
C ALA A 254 4.15 25.19 -4.95
N HIS A 255 4.30 24.12 -4.17
CA HIS A 255 5.46 23.22 -4.20
C HIS A 255 5.32 22.08 -5.22
N GLU A 256 4.12 21.56 -5.40
CA GLU A 256 3.86 20.45 -6.35
C GLU A 256 4.08 20.89 -7.80
N THR A 257 3.79 22.16 -8.12
CA THR A 257 3.94 22.70 -9.48
C THR A 257 5.38 23.07 -9.85
N ARG A 258 6.30 23.21 -8.89
CA ARG A 258 7.70 23.58 -9.17
C ARG A 258 8.67 22.42 -9.30
N SER A 259 8.31 21.23 -8.83
CA SER A 259 9.17 20.05 -8.92
C SER A 259 8.96 19.22 -10.21
N ASN A 260 7.98 19.57 -11.04
CA ASN A 260 7.61 18.83 -12.25
C ASN A 260 7.79 19.66 -13.55
N LEU A 261 8.57 20.73 -13.51
CA LEU A 261 9.06 21.49 -14.69
C LEU A 261 10.63 21.37 -14.75
#